data_e013e30bf964c72e97d1dd8e40cdac65
#
_entry.id   e013e30bf964c72e97d1dd8e40cdac65
#
_cell.length_a   1.000
_cell.length_b   1.000
_cell.length_c   1.000
_cell.angle_alpha   90.00
_cell.angle_beta   90.00
_cell.angle_gamma   90.00
#
_symmetry.space_group_name_H-M   'P 1'
#
loop_
_entity.id
_entity.type
_entity.pdbx_description
1 polymer ?
#
loop_
_entity_poly.entity_id
_entity_poly.type
_entity_poly.pdbx_seq_one_letter_code
_entity_poly.pdbx_strand_id
1 'polypeptide(L)'
;MKNLIDNSIKIPAKSTTFFPLRAKYARIQPLLIFCYLFLEGVCVVQLIQRFLKLESAGGILLLFSAAIAMLLANSPLSSQYNDFLNLPVSLQIGSFSINKTLIHWINDGFMAVFFVLVGMEVKKELFEGALSSYQQAIFPAIAAVGGMIVPALVYWFIAKQDPSLANGWAIPMATDIAFALGIMALLSKQVPLPLKIFLLALAIIDDLGAIVVIALFFSHELSVQALIFSGISILTLVLLNRFRVSALCAYMVVGAILWASVLKSGVHATLAGVIIGFCIPLKGKKGERPLHDFEHILAPWSSFVILPLFAFANAGVSFDGIDVSMISSPLLLAIACGLIIGKPVGVFGFSYIFVKLGLAKLPDGINFKQIFAVAVLCGIGFTMSMFLASLAFDADAGESVNTLSRLGILLGSTVSATLGYLFLKQTTKRI
;
A
#
# COMPACT_ATOMS: atom_id res chain seq x y z
N MET A 1 -3.95 -11.69 -40.26
CA MET A 1 -2.90 -12.66 -39.85
C MET A 1 -3.41 -14.10 -39.69
N LYS A 2 -4.64 -14.41 -40.13
CA LYS A 2 -5.20 -15.77 -40.09
C LYS A 2 -5.03 -16.55 -41.40
N ASN A 3 -4.52 -15.93 -42.46
CA ASN A 3 -4.43 -16.53 -43.83
C ASN A 3 -3.01 -16.92 -44.24
N LEU A 4 -2.07 -17.13 -43.30
CA LEU A 4 -0.69 -17.53 -43.59
C LEU A 4 -0.31 -18.92 -43.03
N ILE A 5 -1.26 -19.62 -42.37
CA ILE A 5 -0.98 -20.92 -41.71
C ILE A 5 -1.55 -22.12 -42.51
N ASP A 6 -2.34 -21.91 -43.56
CA ASP A 6 -3.02 -22.99 -44.27
C ASP A 6 -2.30 -23.53 -45.54
N ASN A 7 -1.01 -23.26 -45.70
CA ASN A 7 -0.17 -23.93 -46.66
C ASN A 7 0.60 -25.11 -46.04
N SER A 8 -0.13 -26.17 -45.71
CA SER A 8 0.45 -27.48 -45.42
C SER A 8 1.21 -27.98 -46.65
N ILE A 9 2.55 -27.98 -46.55
CA ILE A 9 3.42 -28.64 -47.52
C ILE A 9 3.11 -30.14 -47.49
N LYS A 10 2.36 -30.64 -48.49
CA LYS A 10 2.21 -32.07 -48.77
C LYS A 10 3.56 -32.61 -49.26
N ILE A 11 4.20 -33.43 -48.45
CA ILE A 11 5.40 -34.18 -48.84
C ILE A 11 4.91 -35.45 -49.59
N PRO A 12 5.25 -35.63 -50.86
CA PRO A 12 4.92 -36.90 -51.57
C PRO A 12 5.86 -38.02 -51.10
N ALA A 13 5.25 -39.13 -50.67
CA ALA A 13 5.97 -40.35 -50.37
C ALA A 13 6.43 -41.01 -51.68
N LYS A 14 7.72 -41.16 -51.92
CA LYS A 14 8.48 -42.11 -52.71
C LYS A 14 9.54 -41.44 -53.61
N SER A 15 10.78 -41.46 -53.15
CA SER A 15 11.98 -41.80 -53.96
C SER A 15 13.18 -41.96 -53.00
N THR A 16 13.73 -43.15 -53.02
CA THR A 16 14.94 -43.62 -52.39
C THR A 16 16.15 -43.07 -53.11
N THR A 17 16.66 -41.91 -52.70
CA THR A 17 18.06 -41.50 -52.91
C THR A 17 18.35 -40.45 -51.84
N PHE A 18 18.98 -40.90 -50.78
CA PHE A 18 19.30 -40.08 -49.63
C PHE A 18 20.80 -40.03 -49.37
N PHE A 19 21.34 -38.88 -49.46
CA PHE A 19 22.35 -38.18 -48.68
C PHE A 19 22.78 -36.96 -49.51
N PRO A 20 22.73 -35.70 -49.10
CA PRO A 20 23.19 -35.09 -47.81
C PRO A 20 22.35 -33.92 -47.30
N LEU A 21 21.07 -34.07 -46.96
CA LEU A 21 20.23 -32.97 -46.45
C LEU A 21 20.24 -32.87 -44.92
N ARG A 22 20.62 -33.93 -44.19
CA ARG A 22 20.63 -33.93 -42.71
C ARG A 22 21.63 -32.98 -42.12
N ALA A 23 22.77 -32.69 -42.78
CA ALA A 23 23.80 -31.78 -42.25
C ALA A 23 23.44 -30.30 -42.38
N LYS A 24 22.53 -29.95 -43.31
CA LYS A 24 22.09 -28.55 -43.49
C LYS A 24 21.02 -28.12 -42.50
N TYR A 25 20.16 -29.05 -42.07
CA TYR A 25 19.13 -28.78 -41.07
C TYR A 25 19.62 -28.80 -39.64
N ALA A 26 20.69 -29.54 -39.32
CA ALA A 26 21.31 -29.59 -38.01
C ALA A 26 21.91 -28.23 -37.57
N ARG A 27 22.30 -27.39 -38.53
CA ARG A 27 22.83 -26.04 -38.28
C ARG A 27 21.74 -24.98 -38.09
N ILE A 28 20.51 -25.24 -38.52
CA ILE A 28 19.37 -24.30 -38.44
C ILE A 28 18.53 -24.53 -37.16
N GLN A 29 18.55 -25.76 -36.63
CA GLN A 29 17.83 -26.05 -35.37
C GLN A 29 18.22 -25.15 -34.20
N PRO A 30 19.50 -24.89 -33.87
CA PRO A 30 19.81 -23.98 -32.77
C PRO A 30 19.36 -22.55 -33.04
N LEU A 31 19.37 -22.12 -34.31
CA LEU A 31 18.88 -20.77 -34.68
C LEU A 31 17.38 -20.65 -34.56
N LEU A 32 16.65 -21.70 -34.95
CA LEU A 32 15.17 -21.74 -34.77
C LEU A 32 14.76 -21.82 -33.31
N ILE A 33 15.48 -22.60 -32.49
CA ILE A 33 15.28 -22.66 -31.04
C ILE A 33 15.62 -21.29 -30.40
N PHE A 34 16.71 -20.65 -30.80
CA PHE A 34 17.07 -19.32 -30.35
C PHE A 34 16.04 -18.26 -30.76
N CYS A 35 15.58 -18.28 -32.02
CA CYS A 35 14.49 -17.41 -32.46
C CYS A 35 13.16 -17.68 -31.72
N TYR A 36 12.85 -18.93 -31.45
CA TYR A 36 11.66 -19.30 -30.67
C TYR A 36 11.75 -18.80 -29.22
N LEU A 37 12.87 -19.05 -28.54
CA LEU A 37 13.13 -18.54 -27.19
C LEU A 37 13.18 -17.00 -27.13
N PHE A 38 13.73 -16.36 -28.17
CA PHE A 38 13.74 -14.91 -28.28
C PHE A 38 12.34 -14.34 -28.53
N LEU A 39 11.51 -14.99 -29.37
CA LEU A 39 10.11 -14.63 -29.59
C LEU A 39 9.25 -14.86 -28.34
N GLU A 40 9.48 -15.95 -27.59
CA GLU A 40 8.83 -16.15 -26.29
C GLU A 40 9.28 -15.09 -25.27
N GLY A 41 10.55 -14.75 -25.21
CA GLY A 41 11.07 -13.67 -24.36
C GLY A 41 10.45 -12.31 -24.68
N VAL A 42 10.30 -11.97 -25.97
CA VAL A 42 9.61 -10.75 -26.42
C VAL A 42 8.12 -10.79 -26.06
N CYS A 43 7.48 -11.95 -26.20
CA CYS A 43 6.07 -12.12 -25.81
C CYS A 43 5.88 -11.95 -24.31
N VAL A 44 6.74 -12.53 -23.48
CA VAL A 44 6.75 -12.38 -22.01
C VAL A 44 6.96 -10.92 -21.59
N VAL A 45 7.95 -10.24 -22.17
CA VAL A 45 8.18 -8.83 -21.89
C VAL A 45 6.98 -7.96 -22.27
N GLN A 46 6.36 -8.20 -23.42
CA GLN A 46 5.15 -7.50 -23.82
C GLN A 46 3.96 -7.79 -22.88
N LEU A 47 3.84 -9.04 -22.41
CA LEU A 47 2.82 -9.43 -21.44
C LEU A 47 3.02 -8.71 -20.11
N ILE A 48 4.26 -8.69 -19.60
CA ILE A 48 4.64 -7.96 -18.38
C ILE A 48 4.36 -6.46 -18.54
N GLN A 49 4.76 -5.86 -19.66
CA GLN A 49 4.49 -4.45 -19.93
C GLN A 49 2.99 -4.12 -20.01
N ARG A 50 2.18 -5.03 -20.59
CA ARG A 50 0.72 -4.88 -20.61
C ARG A 50 0.13 -5.02 -19.20
N PHE A 51 0.61 -5.98 -18.40
CA PHE A 51 0.21 -6.15 -17.01
C PHE A 51 0.52 -4.90 -16.18
N LEU A 52 1.74 -4.38 -16.25
CA LEU A 52 2.16 -3.18 -15.51
C LEU A 52 1.38 -1.91 -15.89
N LYS A 53 0.73 -1.87 -17.05
CA LYS A 53 -0.15 -0.78 -17.49
C LYS A 53 -1.58 -0.88 -16.96
N LEU A 54 -1.95 -1.98 -16.33
CA LEU A 54 -3.28 -2.13 -15.73
C LEU A 54 -3.36 -1.31 -14.43
N GLU A 55 -4.42 -0.54 -14.25
CA GLU A 55 -4.69 0.19 -12.99
C GLU A 55 -4.72 -0.75 -11.76
N SER A 56 -5.05 -2.01 -11.96
CA SER A 56 -5.12 -3.03 -10.90
C SER A 56 -3.82 -3.80 -10.65
N ALA A 57 -2.76 -3.56 -11.43
CA ALA A 57 -1.54 -4.38 -11.38
C ALA A 57 -0.84 -4.33 -10.01
N GLY A 58 -0.74 -3.15 -9.39
CA GLY A 58 -0.16 -3.00 -8.05
C GLY A 58 -0.93 -3.80 -7.00
N GLY A 59 -2.26 -3.72 -6.99
CA GLY A 59 -3.10 -4.48 -6.07
C GLY A 59 -3.02 -6.01 -6.27
N ILE A 60 -2.92 -6.47 -7.53
CA ILE A 60 -2.74 -7.90 -7.84
C ILE A 60 -1.37 -8.39 -7.36
N LEU A 61 -0.30 -7.61 -7.59
CA LEU A 61 1.05 -7.98 -7.16
C LEU A 61 1.16 -8.01 -5.63
N LEU A 62 0.51 -7.07 -4.96
CA LEU A 62 0.44 -7.00 -3.51
C LEU A 62 -0.24 -8.26 -2.92
N LEU A 63 -1.40 -8.66 -3.47
CA LEU A 63 -2.09 -9.91 -3.09
C LEU A 63 -1.22 -11.15 -3.33
N PHE A 64 -0.54 -11.20 -4.48
CA PHE A 64 0.33 -12.30 -4.83
C PHE A 64 1.51 -12.43 -3.86
N SER A 65 2.12 -11.29 -3.49
CA SER A 65 3.20 -11.23 -2.50
C SER A 65 2.75 -11.71 -1.12
N ALA A 66 1.55 -11.30 -0.68
CA ALA A 66 0.96 -11.78 0.57
C ALA A 66 0.65 -13.28 0.54
N ALA A 67 0.12 -13.79 -0.58
CA ALA A 67 -0.16 -15.22 -0.74
C ALA A 67 1.13 -16.05 -0.70
N ILE A 68 2.20 -15.58 -1.35
CA ILE A 68 3.52 -16.23 -1.27
C ILE A 68 4.04 -16.24 0.17
N ALA A 69 3.97 -15.11 0.88
CA ALA A 69 4.40 -15.02 2.27
C ALA A 69 3.64 -16.02 3.15
N MET A 70 2.32 -16.10 2.99
CA MET A 70 1.46 -17.06 3.70
C MET A 70 1.83 -18.51 3.40
N LEU A 71 2.08 -18.85 2.12
CA LEU A 71 2.51 -20.18 1.70
C LEU A 71 3.88 -20.54 2.28
N LEU A 72 4.85 -19.62 2.26
CA LEU A 72 6.17 -19.86 2.83
C LEU A 72 6.13 -20.02 4.34
N ALA A 73 5.39 -19.18 5.04
CA ALA A 73 5.25 -19.24 6.50
C ALA A 73 4.60 -20.54 6.99
N ASN A 74 3.82 -21.23 6.14
CA ASN A 74 3.12 -22.49 6.47
C ASN A 74 3.64 -23.70 5.67
N SER A 75 4.88 -23.62 5.19
CA SER A 75 5.56 -24.68 4.45
C SER A 75 6.82 -25.14 5.19
N PRO A 76 7.48 -26.23 4.76
CA PRO A 76 8.79 -26.63 5.30
C PRO A 76 9.88 -25.55 5.17
N LEU A 77 9.62 -24.47 4.40
CA LEU A 77 10.52 -23.33 4.23
C LEU A 77 10.28 -22.22 5.26
N SER A 78 9.42 -22.42 6.27
CA SER A 78 9.08 -21.39 7.26
C SER A 78 10.30 -20.89 8.04
N SER A 79 11.25 -21.76 8.39
CA SER A 79 12.49 -21.36 9.06
C SER A 79 13.34 -20.44 8.16
N GLN A 80 13.52 -20.80 6.87
CA GLN A 80 14.29 -20.00 5.94
C GLN A 80 13.64 -18.63 5.67
N TYR A 81 12.30 -18.60 5.60
CA TYR A 81 11.54 -17.35 5.47
C TYR A 81 11.76 -16.43 6.67
N ASN A 82 11.68 -16.96 7.89
CA ASN A 82 11.93 -16.20 9.11
C ASN A 82 13.40 -15.77 9.23
N ASP A 83 14.35 -16.67 8.92
CA ASP A 83 15.78 -16.35 8.92
C ASP A 83 16.12 -15.24 7.92
N PHE A 84 15.49 -15.25 6.73
CA PHE A 84 15.64 -14.19 5.73
C PHE A 84 15.14 -12.84 6.27
N LEU A 85 13.98 -12.78 6.89
CA LEU A 85 13.43 -11.54 7.45
C LEU A 85 14.23 -11.01 8.65
N ASN A 86 14.84 -11.92 9.41
CA ASN A 86 15.65 -11.61 10.58
C ASN A 86 17.15 -11.43 10.27
N LEU A 87 17.54 -11.44 8.98
CA LEU A 87 18.94 -11.16 8.61
C LEU A 87 19.38 -9.81 9.18
N PRO A 88 20.50 -9.77 9.96
CA PRO A 88 21.01 -8.51 10.48
C PRO A 88 21.62 -7.68 9.36
N VAL A 89 21.08 -6.50 9.15
CA VAL A 89 21.60 -5.52 8.19
C VAL A 89 22.14 -4.32 8.96
N SER A 90 23.44 -4.10 8.89
CA SER A 90 24.11 -3.00 9.58
C SER A 90 24.64 -1.96 8.59
N LEU A 91 24.31 -0.70 8.84
CA LEU A 91 24.91 0.45 8.17
C LEU A 91 25.78 1.20 9.19
N GLN A 92 27.08 1.24 8.93
CA GLN A 92 28.02 1.93 9.82
C GLN A 92 28.81 3.00 9.06
N ILE A 93 28.77 4.23 9.55
CA ILE A 93 29.52 5.38 9.03
C ILE A 93 30.24 6.02 10.20
N GLY A 94 31.54 5.69 10.38
CA GLY A 94 32.31 6.14 11.54
C GLY A 94 31.71 5.63 12.87
N SER A 95 31.37 6.52 13.77
CA SER A 95 30.72 6.22 15.05
C SER A 95 29.21 6.04 14.95
N PHE A 96 28.61 6.43 13.82
CA PHE A 96 27.19 6.28 13.58
C PHE A 96 26.89 4.86 13.06
N SER A 97 26.07 4.12 13.79
CA SER A 97 25.66 2.77 13.37
C SER A 97 24.14 2.58 13.49
N ILE A 98 23.54 1.99 12.48
CA ILE A 98 22.18 1.45 12.49
C ILE A 98 22.31 -0.04 12.29
N ASN A 99 22.00 -0.82 13.31
CA ASN A 99 22.01 -2.28 13.24
C ASN A 99 20.59 -2.76 13.53
N LYS A 100 19.88 -3.18 12.48
CA LYS A 100 18.49 -3.67 12.55
C LYS A 100 18.32 -4.87 11.61
N THR A 101 17.31 -5.70 11.86
CA THR A 101 16.98 -6.80 10.96
C THR A 101 16.34 -6.30 9.67
N LEU A 102 16.34 -7.14 8.63
CA LEU A 102 15.78 -6.80 7.32
C LEU A 102 14.30 -6.38 7.41
N ILE A 103 13.50 -7.04 8.25
CA ILE A 103 12.10 -6.66 8.45
C ILE A 103 11.94 -5.23 9.00
N HIS A 104 12.83 -4.79 9.89
CA HIS A 104 12.81 -3.41 10.38
C HIS A 104 13.24 -2.41 9.29
N TRP A 105 14.19 -2.77 8.42
CA TRP A 105 14.55 -1.94 7.27
C TRP A 105 13.39 -1.79 6.28
N ILE A 106 12.61 -2.86 6.10
CA ILE A 106 11.39 -2.81 5.27
C ILE A 106 10.35 -1.91 5.92
N ASN A 107 10.07 -2.10 7.21
CA ASN A 107 9.02 -1.39 7.92
C ASN A 107 9.35 0.09 8.21
N ASP A 108 10.61 0.43 8.50
CA ASP A 108 11.03 1.80 8.82
C ASP A 108 11.61 2.54 7.60
N GLY A 109 12.41 1.85 6.77
CA GLY A 109 13.13 2.45 5.65
C GLY A 109 12.25 2.55 4.39
N PHE A 110 11.79 1.42 3.86
CA PHE A 110 10.96 1.44 2.64
C PHE A 110 9.60 2.11 2.88
N MET A 111 9.00 1.93 4.07
CA MET A 111 7.77 2.65 4.40
C MET A 111 7.99 4.16 4.53
N ALA A 112 9.16 4.63 5.00
CA ALA A 112 9.46 6.06 4.96
C ALA A 112 9.46 6.61 3.52
N VAL A 113 10.00 5.85 2.55
CA VAL A 113 9.95 6.22 1.12
C VAL A 113 8.51 6.21 0.59
N PHE A 114 7.68 5.24 1.00
CA PHE A 114 6.25 5.25 0.70
C PHE A 114 5.58 6.51 1.26
N PHE A 115 5.86 6.89 2.49
CA PHE A 115 5.30 8.09 3.10
C PHE A 115 5.82 9.41 2.48
N VAL A 116 6.97 9.42 1.78
CA VAL A 116 7.35 10.55 0.91
C VAL A 116 6.32 10.71 -0.20
N LEU A 117 5.93 9.61 -0.85
CA LEU A 117 4.90 9.63 -1.89
C LEU A 117 3.56 10.12 -1.33
N VAL A 118 3.10 9.55 -0.21
CA VAL A 118 1.86 9.98 0.46
C VAL A 118 1.91 11.48 0.79
N GLY A 119 3.02 11.98 1.35
CA GLY A 119 3.19 13.40 1.63
C GLY A 119 3.09 14.30 0.39
N MET A 120 3.62 13.86 -0.75
CA MET A 120 3.51 14.55 -2.03
C MET A 120 2.06 14.52 -2.56
N GLU A 121 1.40 13.37 -2.52
CA GLU A 121 0.00 13.20 -2.94
C GLU A 121 -0.94 14.06 -2.10
N VAL A 122 -0.81 14.03 -0.77
CA VAL A 122 -1.58 14.89 0.13
C VAL A 122 -1.38 16.36 -0.22
N LYS A 123 -0.12 16.80 -0.39
CA LYS A 123 0.17 18.19 -0.74
C LYS A 123 -0.46 18.58 -2.08
N LYS A 124 -0.34 17.73 -3.09
CA LYS A 124 -0.93 17.94 -4.41
C LYS A 124 -2.44 18.07 -4.33
N GLU A 125 -3.11 17.15 -3.62
CA GLU A 125 -4.57 17.17 -3.46
C GLU A 125 -5.06 18.40 -2.70
N LEU A 126 -4.34 18.87 -1.69
CA LEU A 126 -4.67 20.07 -0.93
C LEU A 126 -4.53 21.36 -1.75
N PHE A 127 -3.57 21.44 -2.66
CA PHE A 127 -3.27 22.70 -3.38
C PHE A 127 -3.75 22.72 -4.83
N GLU A 128 -3.80 21.57 -5.53
CA GLU A 128 -4.14 21.47 -6.97
C GLU A 128 -5.27 20.45 -7.24
N GLY A 129 -5.63 19.59 -6.28
CA GLY A 129 -6.56 18.47 -6.47
C GLY A 129 -7.97 18.68 -5.90
N ALA A 130 -8.65 17.57 -5.64
CA ALA A 130 -10.04 17.53 -5.16
C ALA A 130 -10.22 18.16 -3.77
N LEU A 131 -9.15 18.19 -2.94
CA LEU A 131 -9.18 18.80 -1.60
C LEU A 131 -8.88 20.32 -1.62
N SER A 132 -8.56 20.90 -2.77
CA SER A 132 -8.25 22.35 -2.88
C SER A 132 -9.49 23.25 -2.69
N SER A 133 -10.70 22.71 -2.91
CA SER A 133 -11.97 23.42 -2.73
C SER A 133 -12.70 22.89 -1.49
N TYR A 134 -13.08 23.80 -0.57
CA TYR A 134 -13.84 23.45 0.64
C TYR A 134 -15.11 22.64 0.32
N GLN A 135 -15.83 23.00 -0.74
CA GLN A 135 -17.07 22.31 -1.11
C GLN A 135 -16.85 20.87 -1.56
N GLN A 136 -15.72 20.57 -2.19
CA GLN A 136 -15.35 19.22 -2.65
C GLN A 136 -14.69 18.40 -1.54
N ALA A 137 -13.92 19.06 -0.68
CA ALA A 137 -13.17 18.42 0.39
C ALA A 137 -14.04 17.99 1.58
N ILE A 138 -15.12 18.75 1.88
CA ILE A 138 -15.92 18.54 3.11
C ILE A 138 -16.57 17.16 3.17
N PHE A 139 -17.10 16.65 2.05
CA PHE A 139 -17.78 15.36 2.03
C PHE A 139 -16.82 14.19 2.28
N PRO A 140 -15.68 14.04 1.58
CA PRO A 140 -14.67 13.02 1.91
C PRO A 140 -14.06 13.18 3.30
N ALA A 141 -13.89 14.43 3.77
CA ALA A 141 -13.33 14.69 5.10
C ALA A 141 -14.25 14.19 6.23
N ILE A 142 -15.53 14.47 6.12
CA ILE A 142 -16.52 13.98 7.09
C ILE A 142 -16.59 12.44 7.07
N ALA A 143 -16.58 11.85 5.88
CA ALA A 143 -16.57 10.40 5.71
C ALA A 143 -15.32 9.76 6.34
N ALA A 144 -14.15 10.38 6.15
CA ALA A 144 -12.87 9.92 6.71
C ALA A 144 -12.87 10.02 8.24
N VAL A 145 -13.32 11.14 8.81
CA VAL A 145 -13.46 11.29 10.28
C VAL A 145 -14.36 10.20 10.86
N GLY A 146 -15.50 9.93 10.23
CA GLY A 146 -16.36 8.81 10.65
C GLY A 146 -15.65 7.46 10.51
N GLY A 147 -14.92 7.26 9.38
CA GLY A 147 -14.14 6.06 9.09
C GLY A 147 -12.92 5.85 10.01
N MET A 148 -12.48 6.86 10.74
CA MET A 148 -11.44 6.74 11.78
C MET A 148 -12.04 6.51 13.16
N ILE A 149 -13.02 7.31 13.55
CA ILE A 149 -13.58 7.29 14.91
C ILE A 149 -14.35 6.00 15.19
N VAL A 150 -15.27 5.59 14.29
CA VAL A 150 -16.17 4.45 14.55
C VAL A 150 -15.41 3.13 14.66
N PRO A 151 -14.48 2.75 13.77
CA PRO A 151 -13.71 1.51 13.94
C PRO A 151 -12.81 1.53 15.18
N ALA A 152 -12.25 2.69 15.56
CA ALA A 152 -11.50 2.85 16.80
C ALA A 152 -12.39 2.60 18.03
N LEU A 153 -13.63 3.12 18.03
CA LEU A 153 -14.61 2.87 19.10
C LEU A 153 -15.04 1.40 19.14
N VAL A 154 -15.28 0.76 18.00
CA VAL A 154 -15.60 -0.67 17.93
C VAL A 154 -14.46 -1.50 18.50
N TYR A 155 -13.23 -1.20 18.13
CA TYR A 155 -12.05 -1.86 18.69
C TYR A 155 -11.99 -1.68 20.21
N TRP A 156 -12.06 -0.43 20.68
CA TRP A 156 -12.00 -0.12 22.10
C TRP A 156 -13.08 -0.83 22.90
N PHE A 157 -14.30 -0.89 22.37
CA PHE A 157 -15.43 -1.53 23.06
C PHE A 157 -15.21 -3.04 23.26
N ILE A 158 -14.61 -3.72 22.28
CA ILE A 158 -14.34 -5.16 22.33
C ILE A 158 -13.08 -5.44 23.17
N ALA A 159 -12.00 -4.65 23.00
CA ALA A 159 -10.71 -4.87 23.61
C ALA A 159 -10.58 -4.26 25.03
N LYS A 160 -11.53 -3.47 25.51
CA LYS A 160 -11.45 -2.70 26.78
C LYS A 160 -11.21 -3.52 28.05
N GLN A 161 -11.45 -4.83 28.01
CA GLN A 161 -11.25 -5.71 29.16
C GLN A 161 -9.80 -6.09 29.36
N ASP A 162 -8.96 -5.94 28.35
CA ASP A 162 -7.53 -6.25 28.40
C ASP A 162 -6.70 -5.00 28.13
N PRO A 163 -6.10 -4.39 29.17
CA PRO A 163 -5.29 -3.18 29.03
C PRO A 163 -4.08 -3.35 28.12
N SER A 164 -3.55 -4.57 27.96
CA SER A 164 -2.41 -4.86 27.06
C SER A 164 -2.75 -4.64 25.59
N LEU A 165 -4.03 -4.69 25.23
CA LEU A 165 -4.54 -4.49 23.89
C LEU A 165 -4.92 -3.03 23.60
N ALA A 166 -4.79 -2.14 24.59
CA ALA A 166 -5.27 -0.76 24.48
C ALA A 166 -4.66 0.00 23.29
N ASN A 167 -3.38 -0.22 22.98
CA ASN A 167 -2.68 0.49 21.90
C ASN A 167 -3.17 0.12 20.50
N GLY A 168 -3.85 -1.00 20.32
CA GLY A 168 -4.32 -1.47 19.00
C GLY A 168 -5.52 -0.74 18.41
N TRP A 169 -6.09 0.26 19.10
CA TRP A 169 -7.30 0.97 18.65
C TRP A 169 -7.16 1.65 17.28
N ALA A 170 -5.95 2.04 16.91
CA ALA A 170 -5.67 2.69 15.64
C ALA A 170 -5.61 1.70 14.45
N ILE A 171 -5.41 0.40 14.69
CA ILE A 171 -5.23 -0.61 13.63
C ILE A 171 -6.38 -0.62 12.62
N PRO A 172 -7.67 -0.69 13.03
CA PRO A 172 -8.78 -0.78 12.08
C PRO A 172 -9.20 0.57 11.47
N MET A 173 -8.54 1.69 11.81
CA MET A 173 -8.91 3.00 11.28
C MET A 173 -8.29 3.29 9.90
N ALA A 174 -7.22 2.62 9.51
CA ALA A 174 -6.55 2.87 8.24
C ALA A 174 -7.20 2.10 7.07
N THR A 175 -7.08 2.66 5.87
CA THR A 175 -7.52 2.05 4.60
C THR A 175 -6.32 1.83 3.69
N ASP A 176 -6.17 0.64 3.10
CA ASP A 176 -5.17 0.37 2.06
C ASP A 176 -5.67 0.90 0.71
N ILE A 177 -5.20 2.08 0.32
CA ILE A 177 -5.57 2.75 -0.93
C ILE A 177 -5.24 1.88 -2.15
N ALA A 178 -4.03 1.32 -2.18
CA ALA A 178 -3.55 0.56 -3.34
C ALA A 178 -4.41 -0.68 -3.59
N PHE A 179 -4.79 -1.37 -2.52
CA PHE A 179 -5.64 -2.54 -2.61
C PHE A 179 -7.10 -2.18 -2.92
N ALA A 180 -7.67 -1.16 -2.25
CA ALA A 180 -9.04 -0.72 -2.48
C ALA A 180 -9.24 -0.19 -3.92
N LEU A 181 -8.32 0.63 -4.44
CA LEU A 181 -8.32 1.06 -5.84
C LEU A 181 -8.09 -0.11 -6.80
N GLY A 182 -7.22 -1.07 -6.45
CA GLY A 182 -7.01 -2.29 -7.22
C GLY A 182 -8.29 -3.10 -7.41
N ILE A 183 -9.08 -3.33 -6.35
CA ILE A 183 -10.40 -3.98 -6.42
C ILE A 183 -11.38 -3.15 -7.25
N MET A 184 -11.42 -1.83 -7.05
CA MET A 184 -12.28 -0.94 -7.83
C MET A 184 -11.91 -0.95 -9.33
N ALA A 185 -10.62 -1.05 -9.66
CA ALA A 185 -10.12 -1.11 -11.04
C ALA A 185 -10.53 -2.39 -11.77
N LEU A 186 -10.81 -3.51 -11.08
CA LEU A 186 -11.39 -4.71 -11.69
C LEU A 186 -12.78 -4.45 -12.32
N LEU A 187 -13.47 -3.41 -11.84
CA LEU A 187 -14.77 -2.96 -12.33
C LEU A 187 -14.66 -1.61 -13.08
N SER A 188 -13.47 -1.22 -13.54
CA SER A 188 -13.14 0.14 -13.99
C SER A 188 -14.09 0.74 -15.03
N LYS A 189 -14.64 -0.09 -15.95
CA LYS A 189 -15.59 0.33 -16.99
C LYS A 189 -17.00 0.67 -16.46
N GLN A 190 -17.33 0.23 -15.26
CA GLN A 190 -18.67 0.37 -14.66
C GLN A 190 -18.70 1.41 -13.55
N VAL A 191 -17.52 1.79 -13.00
CA VAL A 191 -17.42 2.68 -11.85
C VAL A 191 -17.34 4.14 -12.31
N PRO A 192 -18.27 5.01 -11.86
CA PRO A 192 -18.22 6.44 -12.15
C PRO A 192 -16.93 7.10 -11.63
N LEU A 193 -16.35 8.01 -12.42
CA LEU A 193 -15.14 8.73 -12.04
C LEU A 193 -15.26 9.47 -10.70
N PRO A 194 -16.38 10.17 -10.38
CA PRO A 194 -16.54 10.83 -9.09
C PRO A 194 -16.45 9.87 -7.88
N LEU A 195 -16.82 8.59 -8.06
CA LEU A 195 -16.71 7.58 -7.00
C LEU A 195 -15.26 7.16 -6.74
N LYS A 196 -14.44 7.09 -7.80
CA LYS A 196 -12.97 6.86 -7.67
C LYS A 196 -12.31 8.04 -6.96
N ILE A 197 -12.67 9.28 -7.33
CA ILE A 197 -12.16 10.51 -6.70
C ILE A 197 -12.56 10.56 -5.22
N PHE A 198 -13.80 10.19 -4.90
CA PHE A 198 -14.25 10.12 -3.50
C PHE A 198 -13.42 9.13 -2.67
N LEU A 199 -13.20 7.90 -3.18
CA LEU A 199 -12.38 6.91 -2.49
C LEU A 199 -10.94 7.41 -2.29
N LEU A 200 -10.35 8.00 -3.35
CA LEU A 200 -8.99 8.54 -3.28
C LEU A 200 -8.88 9.66 -2.24
N ALA A 201 -9.78 10.65 -2.30
CA ALA A 201 -9.78 11.77 -1.37
C ALA A 201 -9.99 11.33 0.08
N LEU A 202 -10.92 10.38 0.31
CA LEU A 202 -11.18 9.80 1.62
C LEU A 202 -9.92 9.10 2.17
N ALA A 203 -9.30 8.26 1.36
CA ALA A 203 -8.15 7.48 1.79
C ALA A 203 -6.90 8.36 2.05
N ILE A 204 -6.69 9.43 1.28
CA ILE A 204 -5.65 10.42 1.55
C ILE A 204 -5.85 11.10 2.91
N ILE A 205 -7.11 11.40 3.26
CA ILE A 205 -7.42 12.00 4.57
C ILE A 205 -7.28 10.98 5.70
N ASP A 206 -7.64 9.71 5.45
CA ASP A 206 -7.40 8.60 6.39
C ASP A 206 -5.90 8.44 6.68
N ASP A 207 -5.05 8.48 5.64
CA ASP A 207 -3.59 8.38 5.80
C ASP A 207 -3.02 9.57 6.58
N LEU A 208 -3.52 10.79 6.31
CA LEU A 208 -3.19 11.96 7.13
C LEU A 208 -3.57 11.76 8.59
N GLY A 209 -4.77 11.25 8.84
CA GLY A 209 -5.24 10.92 10.19
C GLY A 209 -4.36 9.89 10.86
N ALA A 210 -3.97 8.83 10.14
CA ALA A 210 -3.06 7.81 10.65
C ALA A 210 -1.69 8.40 11.01
N ILE A 211 -1.13 9.27 10.16
CA ILE A 211 0.14 9.97 10.42
C ILE A 211 0.07 10.82 11.69
N VAL A 212 -1.03 11.57 11.88
CA VAL A 212 -1.25 12.38 13.10
C VAL A 212 -1.34 11.48 14.34
N VAL A 213 -2.06 10.38 14.24
CA VAL A 213 -2.18 9.40 15.33
C VAL A 213 -0.84 8.78 15.68
N ILE A 214 -0.04 8.38 14.67
CA ILE A 214 1.31 7.85 14.88
C ILE A 214 2.17 8.87 15.60
N ALA A 215 2.15 10.12 15.18
CA ALA A 215 2.97 11.18 15.75
C ALA A 215 2.62 11.46 17.22
N LEU A 216 1.33 11.40 17.60
CA LEU A 216 0.85 11.77 18.93
C LEU A 216 0.86 10.62 19.94
N PHE A 217 0.62 9.39 19.49
CA PHE A 217 0.35 8.25 20.39
C PHE A 217 1.42 7.17 20.36
N PHE A 218 2.25 7.08 19.31
CA PHE A 218 3.22 6.01 19.14
C PHE A 218 4.67 6.49 19.22
N SER A 219 4.95 7.65 19.82
CA SER A 219 6.31 8.13 20.08
C SER A 219 6.80 7.62 21.45
N HIS A 220 8.01 7.08 21.49
CA HIS A 220 8.66 6.56 22.70
C HIS A 220 9.87 7.44 23.04
N GLU A 221 10.48 7.22 24.21
CA GLU A 221 11.68 7.86 24.77
C GLU A 221 12.40 8.89 23.86
N LEU A 222 12.08 10.18 24.04
CA LEU A 222 12.55 11.23 23.13
C LEU A 222 14.01 11.62 23.41
N SER A 223 14.88 11.47 22.41
CA SER A 223 16.25 11.96 22.43
C SER A 223 16.32 13.42 21.99
N VAL A 224 16.62 14.35 22.92
CA VAL A 224 16.71 15.78 22.63
C VAL A 224 17.76 16.09 21.57
N GLN A 225 18.92 15.41 21.60
CA GLN A 225 19.98 15.61 20.62
C GLN A 225 19.52 15.25 19.21
N ALA A 226 18.87 14.11 19.03
CA ALA A 226 18.35 13.66 17.73
C ALA A 226 17.22 14.59 17.24
N LEU A 227 16.37 15.10 18.14
CA LEU A 227 15.33 16.08 17.81
C LEU A 227 15.92 17.42 17.32
N ILE A 228 17.04 17.88 17.86
CA ILE A 228 17.72 19.09 17.38
C ILE A 228 18.20 18.89 15.95
N PHE A 229 18.87 17.76 15.63
CA PHE A 229 19.28 17.45 14.25
C PHE A 229 18.08 17.31 13.30
N SER A 230 16.98 16.71 13.76
CA SER A 230 15.74 16.65 13.01
C SER A 230 15.17 18.04 12.72
N GLY A 231 15.16 18.93 13.72
CA GLY A 231 14.70 20.32 13.58
C GLY A 231 15.53 21.11 12.57
N ILE A 232 16.86 20.99 12.61
CA ILE A 232 17.77 21.62 11.64
C ILE A 232 17.50 21.10 10.22
N SER A 233 17.31 19.79 10.08
CA SER A 233 17.01 19.16 8.78
C SER A 233 15.66 19.64 8.24
N ILE A 234 14.62 19.71 9.07
CA ILE A 234 13.30 20.25 8.70
C ILE A 234 13.42 21.71 8.26
N LEU A 235 14.12 22.54 9.02
CA LEU A 235 14.36 23.94 8.66
C LEU A 235 15.04 24.04 7.30
N THR A 236 16.06 23.20 7.05
CA THR A 236 16.76 23.15 5.76
C THR A 236 15.82 22.77 4.62
N LEU A 237 14.97 21.76 4.80
CA LEU A 237 13.96 21.35 3.81
C LEU A 237 12.95 22.47 3.52
N VAL A 238 12.49 23.17 4.57
CA VAL A 238 11.58 24.32 4.43
C VAL A 238 12.26 25.47 3.67
N LEU A 239 13.53 25.74 3.94
CA LEU A 239 14.31 26.74 3.18
C LEU A 239 14.47 26.33 1.70
N LEU A 240 14.79 25.06 1.41
CA LEU A 240 14.87 24.55 0.06
C LEU A 240 13.52 24.77 -0.69
N ASN A 241 12.40 24.46 -0.03
CA ASN A 241 11.06 24.72 -0.57
C ASN A 241 10.82 26.21 -0.80
N ARG A 242 11.13 27.06 0.20
CA ARG A 242 10.93 28.54 0.13
C ARG A 242 11.73 29.18 -0.98
N PHE A 243 12.93 28.68 -1.22
CA PHE A 243 13.79 29.12 -2.33
C PHE A 243 13.43 28.43 -3.66
N ARG A 244 12.40 27.58 -3.70
CA ARG A 244 11.94 26.84 -4.89
C ARG A 244 13.07 26.10 -5.60
N VAL A 245 13.91 25.42 -4.83
CA VAL A 245 14.98 24.58 -5.36
C VAL A 245 14.36 23.38 -6.08
N SER A 246 14.68 23.21 -7.37
CA SER A 246 14.14 22.09 -8.18
C SER A 246 15.01 20.84 -8.13
N ALA A 247 16.21 20.91 -7.52
CA ALA A 247 17.14 19.79 -7.43
C ALA A 247 16.66 18.75 -6.41
N LEU A 248 16.05 17.67 -6.87
CA LEU A 248 15.52 16.58 -6.03
C LEU A 248 16.60 15.94 -5.17
N CYS A 249 17.86 15.86 -5.67
CA CYS A 249 18.98 15.31 -4.92
C CYS A 249 19.20 16.03 -3.59
N ALA A 250 19.00 17.38 -3.52
CA ALA A 250 19.12 18.13 -2.28
C ALA A 250 18.09 17.68 -1.24
N TYR A 251 16.84 17.44 -1.64
CA TYR A 251 15.78 16.92 -0.76
C TYR A 251 16.09 15.49 -0.30
N MET A 252 16.64 14.64 -1.18
CA MET A 252 16.99 13.27 -0.82
C MET A 252 18.14 13.21 0.20
N VAL A 253 19.18 14.03 0.02
CA VAL A 253 20.31 14.07 0.96
C VAL A 253 19.88 14.59 2.33
N VAL A 254 19.21 15.75 2.38
CA VAL A 254 18.72 16.31 3.64
C VAL A 254 17.64 15.41 4.25
N GLY A 255 16.81 14.80 3.41
CA GLY A 255 15.78 13.84 3.81
C GLY A 255 16.37 12.58 4.45
N ALA A 256 17.46 12.04 3.92
CA ALA A 256 18.16 10.90 4.51
C ALA A 256 18.74 11.25 5.91
N ILE A 257 19.28 12.46 6.07
CA ILE A 257 19.74 12.95 7.37
C ILE A 257 18.56 13.11 8.34
N LEU A 258 17.44 13.67 7.87
CA LEU A 258 16.22 13.79 8.67
C LEU A 258 15.73 12.41 9.11
N TRP A 259 15.59 11.46 8.18
CA TRP A 259 15.13 10.10 8.47
C TRP A 259 16.03 9.42 9.52
N ALA A 260 17.36 9.48 9.35
CA ALA A 260 18.31 8.90 10.28
C ALA A 260 18.25 9.55 11.67
N SER A 261 18.02 10.87 11.74
CA SER A 261 17.86 11.63 12.99
C SER A 261 16.54 11.27 13.70
N VAL A 262 15.44 11.20 12.94
CA VAL A 262 14.11 10.82 13.46
C VAL A 262 14.14 9.36 13.96
N LEU A 263 14.77 8.44 13.22
CA LEU A 263 14.93 7.04 13.64
C LEU A 263 15.61 6.89 15.02
N LYS A 264 16.52 7.81 15.37
CA LYS A 264 17.21 7.83 16.67
C LYS A 264 16.56 8.74 17.71
N SER A 265 15.49 9.43 17.37
CA SER A 265 14.85 10.40 18.27
C SER A 265 13.75 9.81 19.15
N GLY A 266 13.32 8.55 18.92
CA GLY A 266 12.14 7.97 19.56
C GLY A 266 10.82 8.31 18.86
N VAL A 267 10.89 9.09 17.78
CA VAL A 267 9.76 9.36 16.88
C VAL A 267 9.81 8.39 15.71
N HIS A 268 8.66 7.96 15.19
CA HIS A 268 8.65 7.03 14.07
C HIS A 268 9.28 7.62 12.81
N ALA A 269 10.22 6.86 12.22
CA ALA A 269 11.02 7.27 11.07
C ALA A 269 10.18 7.61 9.83
N THR A 270 8.99 7.04 9.70
CA THR A 270 8.05 7.28 8.59
C THR A 270 7.52 8.72 8.55
N LEU A 271 7.44 9.41 9.70
CA LEU A 271 7.10 10.84 9.74
C LEU A 271 8.09 11.70 8.96
N ALA A 272 9.37 11.34 8.97
CA ALA A 272 10.36 12.02 8.13
C ALA A 272 9.98 11.98 6.66
N GLY A 273 9.48 10.82 6.17
CA GLY A 273 9.01 10.67 4.80
C GLY A 273 7.92 11.69 4.44
N VAL A 274 6.91 11.81 5.28
CA VAL A 274 5.81 12.77 5.08
C VAL A 274 6.33 14.21 5.01
N ILE A 275 7.20 14.59 5.95
CA ILE A 275 7.78 15.94 6.01
C ILE A 275 8.59 16.24 4.74
N ILE A 276 9.39 15.27 4.25
CA ILE A 276 10.14 15.40 3.00
C ILE A 276 9.17 15.65 1.84
N GLY A 277 8.12 14.81 1.69
CA GLY A 277 7.11 14.95 0.65
C GLY A 277 6.43 16.32 0.65
N PHE A 278 6.03 16.79 1.83
CA PHE A 278 5.46 18.14 2.00
C PHE A 278 6.44 19.27 1.68
N CYS A 279 7.74 19.06 1.86
CA CYS A 279 8.74 20.09 1.59
C CYS A 279 9.12 20.19 0.11
N ILE A 280 8.83 19.22 -0.76
CA ILE A 280 9.11 19.31 -2.19
C ILE A 280 8.19 20.36 -2.84
N PRO A 281 8.70 21.34 -3.64
CA PRO A 281 7.91 22.41 -4.19
C PRO A 281 7.02 21.94 -5.35
N LEU A 282 5.79 22.46 -5.42
CA LEU A 282 4.86 22.24 -6.55
C LEU A 282 5.39 22.87 -7.84
N LYS A 283 6.00 24.07 -7.71
CA LYS A 283 6.55 24.82 -8.84
C LYS A 283 7.96 25.31 -8.52
N GLY A 284 8.89 25.02 -9.40
CA GLY A 284 10.26 25.53 -9.39
C GLY A 284 10.37 26.97 -9.88
N LYS A 285 11.61 27.53 -9.85
CA LYS A 285 11.88 28.91 -10.28
C LYS A 285 11.67 29.14 -11.78
N LYS A 286 11.94 28.11 -12.59
CA LYS A 286 11.86 28.17 -14.06
C LYS A 286 10.57 27.54 -14.62
N GLY A 287 9.56 27.29 -13.75
CA GLY A 287 8.31 26.66 -14.13
C GLY A 287 8.32 25.13 -14.13
N GLU A 288 9.43 24.51 -13.69
CA GLU A 288 9.49 23.07 -13.47
C GLU A 288 8.44 22.63 -12.44
N ARG A 289 8.07 21.35 -12.45
CA ARG A 289 7.13 20.75 -11.50
C ARG A 289 7.81 19.63 -10.69
N PRO A 290 8.75 19.94 -9.79
CA PRO A 290 9.57 18.92 -9.12
C PRO A 290 8.75 17.89 -8.36
N LEU A 291 7.64 18.30 -7.72
CA LEU A 291 6.76 17.37 -7.01
C LEU A 291 6.13 16.36 -7.98
N HIS A 292 5.58 16.79 -9.10
CA HIS A 292 4.97 15.90 -10.10
C HIS A 292 5.99 14.97 -10.73
N ASP A 293 7.20 15.50 -11.05
CA ASP A 293 8.27 14.71 -11.64
C ASP A 293 8.71 13.60 -10.68
N PHE A 294 8.84 13.92 -9.39
CA PHE A 294 9.25 12.92 -8.39
C PHE A 294 8.14 11.94 -8.05
N GLU A 295 6.90 12.39 -7.93
CA GLU A 295 5.72 11.53 -7.78
C GLU A 295 5.66 10.50 -8.91
N HIS A 296 5.84 10.93 -10.16
CA HIS A 296 5.82 10.06 -11.33
C HIS A 296 6.94 9.01 -11.33
N ILE A 297 8.12 9.35 -10.79
CA ILE A 297 9.22 8.41 -10.62
C ILE A 297 8.93 7.44 -9.47
N LEU A 298 8.42 7.94 -8.34
CA LEU A 298 8.31 7.16 -7.11
C LEU A 298 7.08 6.26 -7.07
N ALA A 299 5.95 6.66 -7.69
CA ALA A 299 4.71 5.91 -7.66
C ALA A 299 4.83 4.46 -8.20
N PRO A 300 5.53 4.18 -9.31
CA PRO A 300 5.78 2.80 -9.75
C PRO A 300 6.60 1.99 -8.74
N TRP A 301 7.64 2.57 -8.14
CA TRP A 301 8.45 1.90 -7.13
C TRP A 301 7.64 1.56 -5.88
N SER A 302 6.78 2.48 -5.46
CA SER A 302 5.85 2.25 -4.35
C SER A 302 4.92 1.08 -4.65
N SER A 303 4.22 1.12 -5.79
CA SER A 303 3.16 0.14 -6.11
C SER A 303 3.70 -1.24 -6.48
N PHE A 304 4.89 -1.32 -7.11
CA PHE A 304 5.42 -2.59 -7.65
C PHE A 304 6.57 -3.18 -6.84
N VAL A 305 7.18 -2.41 -5.92
CA VAL A 305 8.30 -2.89 -5.11
C VAL A 305 8.03 -2.71 -3.62
N ILE A 306 7.78 -1.48 -3.16
CA ILE A 306 7.72 -1.17 -1.72
C ILE A 306 6.53 -1.88 -1.05
N LEU A 307 5.31 -1.66 -1.54
CA LEU A 307 4.11 -2.26 -0.98
C LEU A 307 4.09 -3.79 -1.10
N PRO A 308 4.44 -4.43 -2.25
CA PRO A 308 4.56 -5.87 -2.34
C PRO A 308 5.63 -6.46 -1.41
N LEU A 309 6.79 -5.80 -1.25
CA LEU A 309 7.83 -6.23 -0.33
C LEU A 309 7.38 -6.12 1.13
N PHE A 310 6.68 -5.02 1.47
CA PHE A 310 6.08 -4.85 2.80
C PHE A 310 5.02 -5.92 3.08
N ALA A 311 4.14 -6.21 2.11
CA ALA A 311 3.15 -7.27 2.22
C ALA A 311 3.81 -8.65 2.40
N PHE A 312 4.87 -8.94 1.62
CA PHE A 312 5.65 -10.16 1.75
C PHE A 312 6.25 -10.31 3.16
N ALA A 313 6.82 -9.24 3.71
CA ALA A 313 7.47 -9.28 5.02
C ALA A 313 6.48 -9.40 6.19
N ASN A 314 5.26 -8.85 6.06
CA ASN A 314 4.33 -8.73 7.18
C ASN A 314 3.11 -9.65 7.11
N ALA A 315 2.72 -10.17 5.91
CA ALA A 315 1.56 -11.03 5.76
C ALA A 315 1.84 -12.52 6.05
N GLY A 316 3.10 -12.94 6.19
CA GLY A 316 3.43 -14.31 6.52
C GLY A 316 3.09 -14.63 7.98
N VAL A 317 1.97 -15.32 8.17
CA VAL A 317 1.49 -15.75 9.48
C VAL A 317 1.54 -17.27 9.53
N SER A 318 2.24 -17.83 10.53
CA SER A 318 2.22 -19.28 10.79
C SER A 318 0.89 -19.66 11.44
N PHE A 319 0.31 -20.76 10.95
CA PHE A 319 -0.86 -21.38 11.58
C PHE A 319 -0.47 -22.41 12.64
N ASP A 320 0.83 -22.71 12.79
CA ASP A 320 1.31 -23.63 13.80
C ASP A 320 1.04 -23.08 15.21
N GLY A 321 0.37 -23.88 16.04
CA GLY A 321 0.00 -23.48 17.40
C GLY A 321 -1.24 -22.58 17.50
N ILE A 322 -1.94 -22.29 16.39
CA ILE A 322 -3.23 -21.57 16.45
C ILE A 322 -4.33 -22.56 16.81
N ASP A 323 -4.84 -22.43 18.03
CA ASP A 323 -6.02 -23.17 18.47
C ASP A 323 -7.31 -22.44 18.02
N VAL A 324 -8.38 -23.20 17.80
CA VAL A 324 -9.70 -22.65 17.42
C VAL A 324 -10.21 -21.63 18.45
N SER A 325 -9.83 -21.78 19.71
CA SER A 325 -10.12 -20.81 20.79
C SER A 325 -9.51 -19.42 20.52
N MET A 326 -8.36 -19.34 19.84
CA MET A 326 -7.67 -18.09 19.51
C MET A 326 -8.42 -17.25 18.46
N ILE A 327 -9.24 -17.91 17.62
CA ILE A 327 -10.11 -17.20 16.64
C ILE A 327 -11.15 -16.35 17.38
N SER A 328 -11.53 -16.74 18.59
CA SER A 328 -12.43 -16.00 19.46
C SER A 328 -11.72 -14.95 20.33
N SER A 329 -10.43 -14.71 20.12
CA SER A 329 -9.67 -13.75 20.93
C SER A 329 -10.23 -12.33 20.76
N PRO A 330 -10.29 -11.53 21.84
CA PRO A 330 -10.77 -10.15 21.77
C PRO A 330 -9.99 -9.31 20.77
N LEU A 331 -8.67 -9.53 20.63
CA LEU A 331 -7.82 -8.78 19.70
C LEU A 331 -8.21 -9.02 18.25
N LEU A 332 -8.31 -10.28 17.82
CA LEU A 332 -8.68 -10.64 16.46
C LEU A 332 -10.07 -10.11 16.12
N LEU A 333 -11.04 -10.33 17.02
CA LEU A 333 -12.41 -9.86 16.82
C LEU A 333 -12.50 -8.33 16.81
N ALA A 334 -11.76 -7.63 17.67
CA ALA A 334 -11.77 -6.17 17.71
C ALA A 334 -11.26 -5.57 16.38
N ILE A 335 -10.18 -6.11 15.83
CA ILE A 335 -9.63 -5.66 14.54
C ILE A 335 -10.59 -6.02 13.40
N ALA A 336 -11.01 -7.29 13.31
CA ALA A 336 -11.88 -7.74 12.22
C ALA A 336 -13.23 -7.01 12.22
N CYS A 337 -13.90 -6.87 13.37
CA CYS A 337 -15.15 -6.13 13.50
C CYS A 337 -14.95 -4.63 13.23
N GLY A 338 -13.83 -4.05 13.66
CA GLY A 338 -13.47 -2.67 13.35
C GLY A 338 -13.41 -2.41 11.85
N LEU A 339 -12.77 -3.33 11.09
CA LEU A 339 -12.66 -3.24 9.64
C LEU A 339 -13.98 -3.58 8.92
N ILE A 340 -14.65 -4.69 9.27
CA ILE A 340 -15.83 -5.20 8.55
C ILE A 340 -17.09 -4.38 8.87
N ILE A 341 -17.24 -3.92 10.10
CA ILE A 341 -18.44 -3.22 10.58
C ILE A 341 -18.13 -1.76 10.87
N GLY A 342 -17.09 -1.50 11.67
CA GLY A 342 -16.76 -0.15 12.13
C GLY A 342 -16.48 0.80 10.98
N LYS A 343 -15.65 0.40 10.03
CA LYS A 343 -15.27 1.23 8.88
C LYS A 343 -16.46 1.56 7.97
N PRO A 344 -17.26 0.58 7.50
CA PRO A 344 -18.46 0.87 6.71
C PRO A 344 -19.48 1.73 7.45
N VAL A 345 -19.75 1.45 8.70
CA VAL A 345 -20.70 2.22 9.52
C VAL A 345 -20.21 3.65 9.72
N GLY A 346 -18.90 3.83 9.98
CA GLY A 346 -18.31 5.15 10.16
C GLY A 346 -18.35 5.98 8.88
N VAL A 347 -17.81 5.46 7.80
CA VAL A 347 -17.75 6.16 6.50
C VAL A 347 -19.16 6.46 5.98
N PHE A 348 -20.02 5.45 5.91
CA PHE A 348 -21.37 5.61 5.37
C PHE A 348 -22.28 6.40 6.31
N GLY A 349 -22.24 6.12 7.61
CA GLY A 349 -23.11 6.76 8.61
C GLY A 349 -22.86 8.26 8.69
N PHE A 350 -21.59 8.68 8.78
CA PHE A 350 -21.24 10.10 8.78
C PHE A 350 -21.59 10.74 7.44
N SER A 351 -21.28 10.12 6.31
CA SER A 351 -21.69 10.61 4.99
C SER A 351 -23.21 10.84 4.91
N TYR A 352 -24.02 9.87 5.36
CA TYR A 352 -25.47 9.95 5.30
C TYR A 352 -26.04 11.03 6.22
N ILE A 353 -25.58 11.06 7.49
CA ILE A 353 -26.06 12.03 8.50
C ILE A 353 -25.75 13.46 8.05
N PHE A 354 -24.52 13.75 7.63
CA PHE A 354 -24.10 15.11 7.28
C PHE A 354 -24.74 15.61 5.97
N VAL A 355 -25.02 14.71 5.02
CA VAL A 355 -25.82 15.08 3.83
C VAL A 355 -27.26 15.37 4.23
N LYS A 356 -27.87 14.58 5.12
CA LYS A 356 -29.24 14.84 5.61
C LYS A 356 -29.36 16.13 6.41
N LEU A 357 -28.31 16.51 7.14
CA LEU A 357 -28.24 17.79 7.86
C LEU A 357 -27.96 18.99 6.94
N GLY A 358 -27.70 18.76 5.64
CA GLY A 358 -27.37 19.82 4.67
C GLY A 358 -25.96 20.41 4.81
N LEU A 359 -25.09 19.79 5.63
CA LEU A 359 -23.73 20.24 5.88
C LEU A 359 -22.75 19.75 4.81
N ALA A 360 -23.10 18.71 4.07
CA ALA A 360 -22.32 18.18 2.95
C ALA A 360 -23.24 17.86 1.77
N LYS A 361 -22.70 17.90 0.55
CA LYS A 361 -23.43 17.51 -0.66
C LYS A 361 -22.84 16.22 -1.22
N LEU A 362 -23.74 15.33 -1.63
CA LEU A 362 -23.34 14.13 -2.37
C LEU A 362 -22.74 14.55 -3.70
N PRO A 363 -21.60 13.97 -4.14
CA PRO A 363 -21.05 14.27 -5.47
C PRO A 363 -22.05 13.92 -6.58
N ASP A 364 -22.05 14.73 -7.66
CA ASP A 364 -22.98 14.56 -8.77
C ASP A 364 -22.82 13.20 -9.45
N GLY A 365 -23.95 12.57 -9.78
CA GLY A 365 -23.96 11.27 -10.46
C GLY A 365 -23.69 10.05 -9.55
N ILE A 366 -23.61 10.24 -8.23
CA ILE A 366 -23.41 9.16 -7.26
C ILE A 366 -24.66 9.01 -6.38
N ASN A 367 -24.93 7.78 -5.94
CA ASN A 367 -26.00 7.47 -5.01
C ASN A 367 -25.48 6.85 -3.70
N PHE A 368 -26.31 6.87 -2.66
CA PHE A 368 -25.92 6.33 -1.35
C PHE A 368 -25.57 4.84 -1.37
N LYS A 369 -26.11 4.03 -2.29
CA LYS A 369 -25.76 2.61 -2.42
C LYS A 369 -24.31 2.45 -2.89
N GLN A 370 -23.84 3.33 -3.78
CA GLN A 370 -22.47 3.36 -4.25
C GLN A 370 -21.50 3.84 -3.15
N ILE A 371 -21.93 4.85 -2.36
CA ILE A 371 -21.14 5.29 -1.18
C ILE A 371 -21.02 4.15 -0.18
N PHE A 372 -22.09 3.39 0.09
CA PHE A 372 -22.03 2.24 0.97
C PHE A 372 -21.06 1.17 0.44
N ALA A 373 -21.09 0.88 -0.86
CA ALA A 373 -20.15 -0.06 -1.46
C ALA A 373 -18.69 0.38 -1.30
N VAL A 374 -18.40 1.68 -1.47
CA VAL A 374 -17.07 2.25 -1.22
C VAL A 374 -16.72 2.20 0.27
N ALA A 375 -17.67 2.51 1.15
CA ALA A 375 -17.46 2.42 2.59
C ALA A 375 -17.06 1.01 3.04
N VAL A 376 -17.62 -0.04 2.42
CA VAL A 376 -17.22 -1.44 2.65
C VAL A 376 -15.79 -1.69 2.10
N LEU A 377 -15.44 -1.15 0.92
CA LEU A 377 -14.06 -1.24 0.40
C LEU A 377 -13.05 -0.55 1.31
N CYS A 378 -13.41 0.55 1.97
CA CYS A 378 -12.54 1.22 2.94
C CYS A 378 -12.21 0.34 4.16
N GLY A 379 -12.97 -0.75 4.41
CA GLY A 379 -12.63 -1.78 5.40
C GLY A 379 -11.42 -2.65 5.00
N ILE A 380 -10.85 -2.46 3.82
CA ILE A 380 -9.57 -3.07 3.43
C ILE A 380 -8.44 -2.28 4.09
N GLY A 381 -7.98 -2.74 5.24
CA GLY A 381 -6.89 -2.07 5.95
C GLY A 381 -5.51 -2.59 5.59
N PHE A 382 -5.42 -3.84 5.22
CA PHE A 382 -4.27 -4.68 4.85
C PHE A 382 -2.88 -4.09 5.19
N THR A 383 -2.13 -3.52 4.23
CA THR A 383 -0.76 -3.02 4.47
C THR A 383 -0.72 -1.90 5.50
N MET A 384 -1.66 -0.96 5.46
CA MET A 384 -1.70 0.16 6.40
C MET A 384 -2.10 -0.27 7.81
N SER A 385 -3.06 -1.19 7.95
CA SER A 385 -3.39 -1.78 9.25
C SER A 385 -2.25 -2.64 9.80
N MET A 386 -1.51 -3.40 8.95
CA MET A 386 -0.32 -4.15 9.38
C MET A 386 0.80 -3.21 9.85
N PHE A 387 0.97 -2.08 9.16
CA PHE A 387 1.92 -1.06 9.57
C PHE A 387 1.53 -0.48 10.94
N LEU A 388 0.27 -0.10 11.15
CA LEU A 388 -0.18 0.37 12.46
C LEU A 388 -0.08 -0.71 13.55
N ALA A 389 -0.32 -1.97 13.21
CA ALA A 389 -0.15 -3.08 14.15
C ALA A 389 1.31 -3.25 14.59
N SER A 390 2.27 -3.10 13.65
CA SER A 390 3.70 -3.16 13.98
C SER A 390 4.18 -2.00 14.84
N LEU A 391 3.43 -0.88 14.89
CA LEU A 391 3.69 0.27 15.76
C LEU A 391 2.97 0.17 17.10
N ALA A 392 1.76 -0.42 17.10
CA ALA A 392 0.93 -0.56 18.30
C ALA A 392 1.43 -1.66 19.24
N PHE A 393 2.02 -2.71 18.65
CA PHE A 393 2.51 -3.88 19.37
C PHE A 393 3.99 -4.08 19.05
N ASP A 394 4.84 -3.64 19.98
CA ASP A 394 6.29 -3.84 19.91
C ASP A 394 6.67 -5.33 19.95
N ALA A 395 7.93 -5.63 19.63
CA ALA A 395 8.46 -6.99 19.69
C ALA A 395 8.26 -7.65 21.06
N ASP A 396 8.15 -6.84 22.13
CA ASP A 396 7.93 -7.30 23.51
C ASP A 396 6.48 -7.70 23.81
N ALA A 397 5.51 -7.32 22.94
CA ALA A 397 4.09 -7.69 23.13
C ALA A 397 3.81 -9.19 22.96
N GLY A 398 4.79 -9.94 22.48
CA GLY A 398 4.72 -11.40 22.29
C GLY A 398 4.26 -11.81 20.89
N GLU A 399 4.75 -12.97 20.44
CA GLU A 399 4.51 -13.51 19.11
C GLU A 399 3.01 -13.77 18.85
N SER A 400 2.27 -14.20 19.86
CA SER A 400 0.83 -14.46 19.76
C SER A 400 0.00 -13.19 19.45
N VAL A 401 0.33 -12.05 20.06
CA VAL A 401 -0.36 -10.76 19.82
C VAL A 401 -0.11 -10.30 18.38
N ASN A 402 1.12 -10.39 17.92
CA ASN A 402 1.49 -10.05 16.55
C ASN A 402 0.78 -10.95 15.53
N THR A 403 0.75 -12.26 15.78
CA THR A 403 0.06 -13.24 14.94
C THR A 403 -1.45 -12.98 14.87
N LEU A 404 -2.11 -12.80 16.02
CA LEU A 404 -3.56 -12.56 16.10
C LEU A 404 -3.94 -11.22 15.47
N SER A 405 -3.13 -10.18 15.62
CA SER A 405 -3.40 -8.88 14.98
C SER A 405 -3.34 -9.00 13.46
N ARG A 406 -2.32 -9.68 12.91
CA ARG A 406 -2.18 -9.92 11.47
C ARG A 406 -3.33 -10.76 10.92
N LEU A 407 -3.74 -11.82 11.64
CA LEU A 407 -4.91 -12.62 11.26
C LEU A 407 -6.21 -11.82 11.25
N GLY A 408 -6.45 -10.98 12.27
CA GLY A 408 -7.60 -10.10 12.32
C GLY A 408 -7.65 -9.12 11.14
N ILE A 409 -6.49 -8.56 10.75
CA ILE A 409 -6.35 -7.67 9.60
C ILE A 409 -6.63 -8.41 8.30
N LEU A 410 -6.02 -9.60 8.10
CA LEU A 410 -6.20 -10.40 6.89
C LEU A 410 -7.66 -10.83 6.72
N LEU A 411 -8.29 -11.31 7.78
CA LEU A 411 -9.71 -11.70 7.78
C LEU A 411 -10.60 -10.49 7.48
N GLY A 412 -10.42 -9.39 8.21
CA GLY A 412 -11.20 -8.16 8.02
C GLY A 412 -11.07 -7.61 6.61
N SER A 413 -9.84 -7.51 6.10
CA SER A 413 -9.56 -7.00 4.76
C SER A 413 -10.12 -7.90 3.65
N THR A 414 -10.00 -9.23 3.78
CA THR A 414 -10.50 -10.19 2.79
C THR A 414 -12.03 -10.16 2.70
N VAL A 415 -12.71 -10.12 3.86
CA VAL A 415 -14.18 -10.01 3.90
C VAL A 415 -14.63 -8.67 3.30
N SER A 416 -14.00 -7.57 3.69
CA SER A 416 -14.32 -6.23 3.17
C SER A 416 -14.06 -6.11 1.68
N ALA A 417 -12.97 -6.69 1.16
CA ALA A 417 -12.66 -6.73 -0.27
C ALA A 417 -13.74 -7.49 -1.06
N THR A 418 -14.10 -8.68 -0.58
CA THR A 418 -15.10 -9.54 -1.23
C THR A 418 -16.47 -8.89 -1.24
N LEU A 419 -16.95 -8.42 -0.08
CA LEU A 419 -18.26 -7.77 0.05
C LEU A 419 -18.29 -6.44 -0.72
N GLY A 420 -17.23 -5.64 -0.62
CA GLY A 420 -17.13 -4.36 -1.32
C GLY A 420 -17.15 -4.54 -2.84
N TYR A 421 -16.43 -5.54 -3.37
CA TYR A 421 -16.49 -5.89 -4.80
C TYR A 421 -17.91 -6.29 -5.22
N LEU A 422 -18.57 -7.16 -4.45
CA LEU A 422 -19.94 -7.63 -4.76
C LEU A 422 -20.95 -6.48 -4.73
N PHE A 423 -20.93 -5.64 -3.70
CA PHE A 423 -21.81 -4.47 -3.60
C PHE A 423 -21.54 -3.45 -4.71
N LEU A 424 -20.27 -3.18 -5.01
CA LEU A 424 -19.90 -2.26 -6.08
C LEU A 424 -20.40 -2.77 -7.44
N LYS A 425 -20.20 -4.07 -7.72
CA LYS A 425 -20.68 -4.72 -8.96
C LYS A 425 -22.21 -4.65 -9.10
N GLN A 426 -22.95 -4.81 -7.99
CA GLN A 426 -24.41 -4.73 -8.02
C GLN A 426 -24.93 -3.30 -8.23
N THR A 427 -24.25 -2.31 -7.64
CA THR A 427 -24.68 -0.90 -7.68
C THR A 427 -24.27 -0.18 -8.97
N THR A 428 -23.26 -0.70 -9.68
CA THR A 428 -22.76 -0.12 -10.94
C THR A 428 -23.30 -0.81 -12.20
N LYS A 429 -23.92 -1.98 -12.11
CA LYS A 429 -24.54 -2.71 -13.24
C LYS A 429 -25.77 -2.02 -13.87
N ARG A 430 -26.26 -0.91 -13.29
CA ARG A 430 -27.53 -0.26 -13.70
C ARG A 430 -27.31 1.11 -14.38
N ILE A 431 -26.12 1.38 -14.93
CA ILE A 431 -25.87 2.62 -15.72
C ILE A 431 -25.80 2.26 -17.21
#